data_f5bd7a99abfce193e7c7f577de9b3723
#
_entry.id   f5bd7a99abfce193e7c7f577de9b3723
#
_cell.length_a   1.000
_cell.length_b   1.000
_cell.length_c   1.000
_cell.angle_alpha   90.00
_cell.angle_beta   90.00
_cell.angle_gamma   90.00
#
_symmetry.space_group_name_H-M   'P 1'
#
loop_
_entity.id
_entity.type
_entity.pdbx_description
1 polymer ?
#
loop_
_entity_poly.entity_id
_entity_poly.type
_entity_poly.pdbx_seq_one_letter_code
_entity_poly.pdbx_strand_id
1 'polypeptide(L)'
;MYLIEPIRNGKYVTDGVVALAMQVYVQQNIFLDDDILFPYYCDPKVEIGKFQNTVAEVNEQYLKEHNIQVVRRDTGGGAVYVDSGAVNVCYLIQDNGVFGDFERTYAPAIQALHELGATGVEKTGRNDLTIDGKKVSGAAMTISNGRVYGGYSLLLDVDYDAMEKVLNPNKKKLQSKGIQSTRARVGSIRPNLAPEYQDITIDEFKNLMTCKLLGIDSIDEAKRYVLTEEDWKAIDELTAKKYKNWDWNYGESPQYSDYRDGRFKAGTIQVYLEVEQGRITKCSIRGDFFSKREIQDVETQLIGVRMVEEDIKAVLDTFELTEYFGAVTSEELTKLILGE
;
A
#
# COMPACT_ATOMS: atom_id res chain seq x y z
N MET A 1 -0.16 19.21 13.14
CA MET A 1 0.69 18.29 12.33
C MET A 1 1.89 19.02 11.77
N TYR A 2 3.01 18.34 11.62
CA TYR A 2 4.15 18.80 10.83
C TYR A 2 4.00 18.42 9.36
N LEU A 3 4.42 19.30 8.47
CA LEU A 3 4.60 19.00 7.04
C LEU A 3 6.05 18.59 6.78
N ILE A 4 6.25 17.45 6.13
CA ILE A 4 7.54 17.03 5.58
C ILE A 4 7.36 16.80 4.08
N GLU A 5 8.19 17.42 3.26
CA GLU A 5 8.16 17.28 1.82
C GLU A 5 9.48 16.68 1.30
N PRO A 6 9.47 15.98 0.16
CA PRO A 6 10.68 15.44 -0.45
C PRO A 6 11.47 16.56 -1.15
N ILE A 7 11.99 17.53 -0.37
CA ILE A 7 12.78 18.64 -0.86
C ILE A 7 14.22 18.49 -0.35
N ARG A 8 15.19 18.39 -1.26
CA ARG A 8 16.61 18.31 -0.96
C ARG A 8 17.35 19.42 -1.66
N ASN A 9 18.11 20.23 -0.90
CA ASN A 9 18.86 21.39 -1.43
C ASN A 9 17.98 22.33 -2.27
N GLY A 10 16.74 22.58 -1.81
CA GLY A 10 15.79 23.46 -2.49
C GLY A 10 15.16 22.86 -3.76
N LYS A 11 15.41 21.59 -4.07
CA LYS A 11 14.83 20.89 -5.23
C LYS A 11 13.89 19.78 -4.79
N TYR A 12 12.77 19.69 -5.48
CA TYR A 12 11.81 18.62 -5.28
C TYR A 12 12.38 17.29 -5.80
N VAL A 13 12.26 16.22 -5.00
CA VAL A 13 12.72 14.86 -5.34
C VAL A 13 11.55 14.08 -5.90
N THR A 14 11.59 13.77 -7.20
CA THR A 14 10.55 13.01 -7.91
C THR A 14 10.80 11.50 -7.90
N ASP A 15 11.99 11.00 -7.53
CA ASP A 15 12.25 9.56 -7.36
C ASP A 15 11.32 8.99 -6.27
N GLY A 16 10.29 8.25 -6.72
CA GLY A 16 9.28 7.73 -5.83
C GLY A 16 9.79 6.65 -4.86
N VAL A 17 10.93 6.00 -5.19
CA VAL A 17 11.58 5.03 -4.29
C VAL A 17 12.27 5.76 -3.14
N VAL A 18 12.92 6.89 -3.44
CA VAL A 18 13.51 7.78 -2.42
C VAL A 18 12.42 8.39 -1.53
N ALA A 19 11.29 8.83 -2.11
CA ALA A 19 10.17 9.36 -1.35
C ALA A 19 9.59 8.31 -0.38
N LEU A 20 9.51 7.03 -0.78
CA LEU A 20 9.09 5.94 0.10
C LEU A 20 10.11 5.69 1.22
N ALA A 21 11.41 5.64 0.89
CA ALA A 21 12.48 5.48 1.88
C ALA A 21 12.49 6.63 2.89
N MET A 22 12.28 7.87 2.45
CA MET A 22 12.15 9.05 3.31
C MET A 22 11.07 8.86 4.36
N GLN A 23 9.88 8.42 3.97
CA GLN A 23 8.75 8.24 4.88
C GLN A 23 9.05 7.18 5.94
N VAL A 24 9.65 6.06 5.53
CA VAL A 24 10.02 4.98 6.45
C VAL A 24 11.16 5.39 7.37
N TYR A 25 12.15 6.15 6.86
CA TYR A 25 13.19 6.74 7.68
C TYR A 25 12.62 7.64 8.78
N VAL A 26 11.70 8.54 8.41
CA VAL A 26 11.05 9.45 9.37
C VAL A 26 10.21 8.66 10.39
N GLN A 27 9.49 7.62 9.96
CA GLN A 27 8.76 6.75 10.87
C GLN A 27 9.67 6.15 11.96
N GLN A 28 10.87 5.76 11.60
CA GLN A 28 11.78 5.03 12.47
C GLN A 28 12.68 5.94 13.32
N ASN A 29 13.02 7.14 12.83
CA ASN A 29 14.07 7.96 13.41
C ASN A 29 13.63 9.36 13.86
N ILE A 30 12.53 9.91 13.34
CA ILE A 30 12.08 11.25 13.67
C ILE A 30 10.88 11.19 14.63
N PHE A 31 11.07 11.75 15.82
CA PHE A 31 10.05 11.78 16.87
C PHE A 31 9.75 13.24 17.23
N LEU A 32 8.63 13.75 16.70
CA LEU A 32 8.15 15.10 16.94
C LEU A 32 7.02 15.09 17.98
N ASP A 33 6.68 16.27 18.46
CA ASP A 33 5.63 16.48 19.46
C ASP A 33 4.20 16.47 18.88
N ASP A 34 4.07 16.22 17.57
CA ASP A 34 2.81 16.22 16.83
C ASP A 34 2.87 15.23 15.67
N ASP A 35 1.72 14.92 15.09
CA ASP A 35 1.58 14.08 13.90
C ASP A 35 2.28 14.68 12.67
N ILE A 36 2.56 13.86 11.66
CA ILE A 36 3.30 14.26 10.47
C ILE A 36 2.49 13.94 9.21
N LEU A 37 2.51 14.86 8.25
CA LEU A 37 1.93 14.73 6.93
C LEU A 37 3.02 14.76 5.86
N PHE A 38 2.96 13.83 4.87
CA PHE A 38 3.91 13.70 3.75
C PHE A 38 3.13 13.72 2.43
N PRO A 39 2.81 14.87 1.86
CA PRO A 39 2.22 14.94 0.53
C PRO A 39 3.30 14.90 -0.53
N TYR A 40 3.17 14.03 -1.53
CA TYR A 40 4.11 13.99 -2.66
C TYR A 40 3.48 13.44 -3.94
N TYR A 41 4.09 13.78 -5.06
CA TYR A 41 3.92 13.13 -6.35
C TYR A 41 5.28 12.65 -6.85
N CYS A 42 5.33 11.73 -7.81
CA CYS A 42 6.61 11.12 -8.20
C CYS A 42 6.61 10.64 -9.65
N ASP A 43 7.81 10.29 -10.13
CA ASP A 43 8.00 9.59 -11.40
C ASP A 43 7.32 8.21 -11.38
N PRO A 44 7.00 7.63 -12.56
CA PRO A 44 6.30 6.35 -12.66
C PRO A 44 6.98 5.21 -11.92
N LYS A 45 6.23 4.52 -11.07
CA LYS A 45 6.67 3.33 -10.34
C LYS A 45 5.52 2.36 -10.09
N VAL A 46 5.85 1.12 -9.80
CA VAL A 46 4.92 0.14 -9.23
C VAL A 46 5.29 -0.10 -7.77
N GLU A 47 4.33 0.09 -6.87
CA GLU A 47 4.46 -0.30 -5.47
C GLU A 47 3.80 -1.65 -5.23
N ILE A 48 4.59 -2.63 -4.78
CA ILE A 48 4.12 -3.95 -4.37
C ILE A 48 3.82 -3.93 -2.88
N GLY A 49 2.68 -4.48 -2.48
CA GLY A 49 2.37 -4.66 -1.05
C GLY A 49 3.35 -5.59 -0.35
N LYS A 50 3.61 -5.37 0.95
CA LYS A 50 4.61 -6.10 1.74
C LYS A 50 4.57 -7.61 1.53
N PHE A 51 3.38 -8.19 1.42
CA PHE A 51 3.17 -9.64 1.39
C PHE A 51 2.88 -10.21 0.00
N GLN A 52 3.00 -9.41 -1.07
CA GLN A 52 2.70 -9.89 -2.42
C GLN A 52 3.88 -10.62 -3.08
N ASN A 53 3.57 -11.54 -4.00
CA ASN A 53 4.53 -12.12 -4.91
C ASN A 53 4.72 -11.16 -6.10
N THR A 54 5.85 -10.45 -6.14
CA THR A 54 6.10 -9.39 -7.14
C THR A 54 5.97 -9.89 -8.57
N VAL A 55 6.58 -11.02 -8.89
CA VAL A 55 6.58 -11.58 -10.27
C VAL A 55 5.17 -11.87 -10.78
N ALA A 56 4.25 -12.24 -9.86
CA ALA A 56 2.86 -12.51 -10.22
C ALA A 56 2.03 -11.25 -10.46
N GLU A 57 2.46 -10.11 -9.92
CA GLU A 57 1.68 -8.86 -9.91
C GLU A 57 2.07 -7.89 -11.04
N VAL A 58 3.24 -8.05 -11.66
CA VAL A 58 3.77 -7.08 -12.62
C VAL A 58 4.10 -7.68 -14.00
N ASN A 59 4.08 -6.85 -15.02
CA ASN A 59 4.58 -7.16 -16.36
C ASN A 59 6.04 -6.69 -16.46
N GLU A 60 6.99 -7.57 -16.15
CA GLU A 60 8.42 -7.24 -16.13
C GLU A 60 8.96 -6.72 -17.46
N GLN A 61 8.46 -7.22 -18.59
CA GLN A 61 8.88 -6.77 -19.91
C GLN A 61 8.51 -5.29 -20.10
N TYR A 62 7.27 -4.94 -19.84
CA TYR A 62 6.78 -3.56 -19.97
C TYR A 62 7.52 -2.60 -19.03
N LEU A 63 7.79 -3.02 -17.78
CA LEU A 63 8.56 -2.24 -16.80
C LEU A 63 9.96 -1.88 -17.33
N LYS A 64 10.66 -2.86 -17.89
CA LYS A 64 12.01 -2.66 -18.47
C LYS A 64 12.00 -1.74 -19.69
N GLU A 65 11.05 -1.95 -20.62
CA GLU A 65 10.93 -1.15 -21.85
C GLU A 65 10.63 0.33 -21.55
N HIS A 66 9.92 0.63 -20.47
CA HIS A 66 9.49 1.99 -20.09
C HIS A 66 10.26 2.58 -18.89
N ASN A 67 11.30 1.87 -18.42
CA ASN A 67 12.12 2.27 -17.27
C ASN A 67 11.28 2.61 -16.02
N ILE A 68 10.23 1.81 -15.76
CA ILE A 68 9.36 1.98 -14.60
C ILE A 68 9.95 1.18 -13.43
N GLN A 69 10.14 1.84 -12.29
CA GLN A 69 10.70 1.23 -11.09
C GLN A 69 9.68 0.34 -10.39
N VAL A 70 10.15 -0.76 -9.78
CA VAL A 70 9.35 -1.60 -8.88
C VAL A 70 9.93 -1.48 -7.48
N VAL A 71 9.06 -1.23 -6.51
CA VAL A 71 9.44 -1.17 -5.11
C VAL A 71 8.39 -1.86 -4.23
N ARG A 72 8.85 -2.69 -3.31
CA ARG A 72 8.00 -3.27 -2.25
C ARG A 72 7.91 -2.28 -1.10
N ARG A 73 6.69 -1.86 -0.75
CA ARG A 73 6.44 -1.01 0.42
C ARG A 73 6.31 -1.83 1.71
N ASP A 74 6.41 -1.16 2.86
CA ASP A 74 6.28 -1.79 4.19
C ASP A 74 4.82 -1.99 4.61
N THR A 75 3.87 -1.42 3.89
CA THR A 75 2.44 -1.62 4.13
C THR A 75 1.88 -2.79 3.33
N GLY A 76 0.84 -3.44 3.83
CA GLY A 76 0.09 -4.47 3.10
C GLY A 76 -0.74 -3.88 1.95
N GLY A 77 -1.64 -4.69 1.40
CA GLY A 77 -2.50 -4.33 0.28
C GLY A 77 -1.98 -4.79 -1.07
N GLY A 78 -2.71 -4.46 -2.16
CA GLY A 78 -2.39 -4.86 -3.53
C GLY A 78 -1.31 -4.02 -4.19
N ALA A 79 -0.85 -4.46 -5.37
CA ALA A 79 0.05 -3.70 -6.22
C ALA A 79 -0.67 -2.47 -6.81
N VAL A 80 0.04 -1.35 -6.88
CA VAL A 80 -0.46 -0.09 -7.43
C VAL A 80 0.57 0.52 -8.39
N TYR A 81 0.08 1.07 -9.48
CA TYR A 81 0.86 1.96 -10.35
C TYR A 81 0.65 3.39 -9.87
N VAL A 82 1.73 4.12 -9.74
CA VAL A 82 1.78 5.53 -9.31
C VAL A 82 2.64 6.31 -10.28
N ASP A 83 2.18 7.46 -10.71
CA ASP A 83 2.90 8.38 -11.58
C ASP A 83 2.67 9.85 -11.17
N SER A 84 3.13 10.76 -12.00
CA SER A 84 2.99 12.21 -11.76
C SER A 84 1.54 12.73 -11.86
N GLY A 85 0.57 11.89 -12.23
CA GLY A 85 -0.86 12.22 -12.24
C GLY A 85 -1.56 11.96 -10.90
N ALA A 86 -0.84 11.45 -9.90
CA ALA A 86 -1.37 11.16 -8.57
C ALA A 86 -0.63 11.90 -7.46
N VAL A 87 -1.38 12.43 -6.50
CA VAL A 87 -0.82 12.90 -5.23
C VAL A 87 -0.93 11.80 -4.19
N ASN A 88 0.18 11.42 -3.60
CA ASN A 88 0.22 10.52 -2.46
C ASN A 88 0.22 11.34 -1.17
N VAL A 89 -0.76 11.11 -0.33
CA VAL A 89 -0.87 11.74 0.98
C VAL A 89 -0.57 10.69 2.03
N CYS A 90 0.63 10.74 2.58
CA CYS A 90 1.05 9.84 3.65
C CYS A 90 1.07 10.56 4.99
N TYR A 91 0.91 9.81 6.06
CA TYR A 91 0.85 10.36 7.41
C TYR A 91 1.53 9.40 8.39
N LEU A 92 2.03 9.99 9.48
CA LEU A 92 2.52 9.28 10.64
C LEU A 92 1.83 9.87 11.87
N ILE A 93 0.98 9.09 12.49
CA ILE A 93 0.10 9.52 13.59
C ILE A 93 0.19 8.55 14.77
N GLN A 94 -0.15 9.01 15.97
CA GLN A 94 -0.23 8.14 17.14
C GLN A 94 -1.34 7.10 16.96
N ASP A 95 -1.06 5.85 17.34
CA ASP A 95 -2.09 4.81 17.33
C ASP A 95 -3.00 4.96 18.54
N ASN A 96 -4.15 5.57 18.29
CA ASN A 96 -5.27 5.66 19.23
C ASN A 96 -6.48 4.86 18.72
N GLY A 97 -6.21 3.67 18.17
CA GLY A 97 -7.21 2.80 17.55
C GLY A 97 -7.50 3.11 16.08
N VAL A 98 -6.63 3.89 15.42
CA VAL A 98 -6.83 4.28 14.00
C VAL A 98 -6.32 3.20 13.04
N PHE A 99 -5.47 2.28 13.48
CA PHE A 99 -5.00 1.21 12.60
C PHE A 99 -6.17 0.34 12.09
N GLY A 100 -6.32 0.28 10.78
CA GLY A 100 -7.42 -0.43 10.11
C GLY A 100 -8.70 0.39 9.92
N ASP A 101 -8.80 1.56 10.54
CA ASP A 101 -9.93 2.48 10.38
C ASP A 101 -9.74 3.42 9.18
N PHE A 102 -10.01 2.90 7.99
CA PHE A 102 -9.93 3.68 6.76
C PHE A 102 -11.04 4.74 6.63
N GLU A 103 -12.15 4.59 7.35
CA GLU A 103 -13.22 5.61 7.41
C GLU A 103 -12.68 6.89 8.02
N ARG A 104 -12.12 6.77 9.22
CA ARG A 104 -11.52 7.88 9.95
C ARG A 104 -10.36 8.51 9.19
N THR A 105 -9.56 7.69 8.51
CA THR A 105 -8.40 8.14 7.74
C THR A 105 -8.80 8.98 6.53
N TYR A 106 -9.86 8.58 5.83
CA TYR A 106 -10.31 9.28 4.62
C TYR A 106 -11.20 10.48 4.87
N ALA A 107 -11.84 10.59 6.03
CA ALA A 107 -12.83 11.64 6.30
C ALA A 107 -12.32 13.06 5.98
N PRO A 108 -11.09 13.49 6.36
CA PRO A 108 -10.58 14.82 6.00
C PRO A 108 -10.36 14.99 4.49
N ALA A 109 -9.92 13.93 3.79
CA ALA A 109 -9.69 13.99 2.35
C ALA A 109 -11.02 14.07 1.58
N ILE A 110 -12.05 13.33 2.01
CA ILE A 110 -13.39 13.40 1.42
C ILE A 110 -13.95 14.81 1.56
N GLN A 111 -13.85 15.37 2.77
CA GLN A 111 -14.30 16.74 3.01
C GLN A 111 -13.57 17.74 2.09
N ALA A 112 -12.25 17.66 2.03
CA ALA A 112 -11.45 18.53 1.18
C ALA A 112 -11.84 18.42 -0.30
N LEU A 113 -12.03 17.20 -0.81
CA LEU A 113 -12.44 16.96 -2.20
C LEU A 113 -13.86 17.47 -2.48
N HIS A 114 -14.79 17.35 -1.53
CA HIS A 114 -16.13 17.94 -1.65
C HIS A 114 -16.07 19.48 -1.74
N GLU A 115 -15.22 20.12 -0.94
CA GLU A 115 -15.01 21.58 -1.00
C GLU A 115 -14.39 22.03 -2.32
N LEU A 116 -13.65 21.15 -3.02
CA LEU A 116 -13.09 21.40 -4.35
C LEU A 116 -14.08 21.04 -5.49
N GLY A 117 -15.32 20.68 -5.16
CA GLY A 117 -16.38 20.38 -6.13
C GLY A 117 -16.59 18.90 -6.41
N ALA A 118 -15.70 18.00 -6.02
CA ALA A 118 -15.83 16.57 -6.25
C ALA A 118 -16.79 15.92 -5.22
N THR A 119 -18.05 16.37 -5.20
CA THR A 119 -19.06 15.98 -4.21
C THR A 119 -19.53 14.53 -4.30
N GLY A 120 -19.22 13.84 -5.41
CA GLY A 120 -19.51 12.41 -5.58
C GLY A 120 -18.48 11.47 -4.99
N VAL A 121 -17.42 12.00 -4.31
CA VAL A 121 -16.41 11.17 -3.65
C VAL A 121 -17.01 10.50 -2.42
N GLU A 122 -16.89 9.19 -2.35
CA GLU A 122 -17.33 8.39 -1.21
C GLU A 122 -16.37 7.26 -0.92
N LYS A 123 -16.30 6.84 0.36
CA LYS A 123 -15.53 5.65 0.74
C LYS A 123 -16.31 4.40 0.39
N THR A 124 -15.66 3.45 -0.29
CA THR A 124 -16.25 2.17 -0.67
C THR A 124 -15.33 1.01 -0.33
N GLY A 125 -15.91 -0.18 -0.22
CA GLY A 125 -15.15 -1.38 0.10
C GLY A 125 -14.33 -1.25 1.38
N ARG A 126 -13.13 -1.84 1.38
CA ARG A 126 -12.23 -1.85 2.54
C ARG A 126 -11.47 -0.53 2.69
N ASN A 127 -10.82 -0.09 1.62
CA ASN A 127 -9.79 0.96 1.65
C ASN A 127 -9.74 1.80 0.35
N ASP A 128 -10.84 1.96 -0.35
CA ASP A 128 -10.92 2.73 -1.59
C ASP A 128 -11.82 3.97 -1.43
N LEU A 129 -11.51 5.02 -2.20
CA LEU A 129 -12.49 6.08 -2.53
C LEU A 129 -12.94 5.89 -3.98
N THR A 130 -14.22 6.16 -4.22
CA THR A 130 -14.79 6.11 -5.57
C THR A 130 -15.58 7.37 -5.89
N ILE A 131 -15.70 7.62 -7.21
CA ILE A 131 -16.66 8.57 -7.80
C ILE A 131 -17.41 7.79 -8.87
N ASP A 132 -18.73 7.77 -8.81
CA ASP A 132 -19.59 7.02 -9.75
C ASP A 132 -19.17 5.54 -9.88
N GLY A 133 -18.78 4.93 -8.76
CA GLY A 133 -18.33 3.55 -8.69
C GLY A 133 -16.92 3.28 -9.26
N LYS A 134 -16.22 4.30 -9.74
CA LYS A 134 -14.83 4.19 -10.21
C LYS A 134 -13.84 4.59 -9.10
N LYS A 135 -12.85 3.76 -8.85
CA LYS A 135 -11.82 4.02 -7.84
C LYS A 135 -10.97 5.22 -8.23
N VAL A 136 -10.89 6.21 -7.34
CA VAL A 136 -10.06 7.41 -7.45
C VAL A 136 -8.98 7.49 -6.35
N SER A 137 -8.99 6.55 -5.41
CA SER A 137 -8.01 6.47 -4.33
C SER A 137 -7.93 5.06 -3.77
N GLY A 138 -6.75 4.69 -3.28
CA GLY A 138 -6.54 3.49 -2.48
C GLY A 138 -5.63 3.81 -1.30
N ALA A 139 -5.95 3.28 -0.12
CA ALA A 139 -5.17 3.46 1.10
C ALA A 139 -4.47 2.20 1.56
N ALA A 140 -3.36 2.40 2.26
CA ALA A 140 -2.64 1.34 2.96
C ALA A 140 -2.05 1.90 4.25
N MET A 141 -1.86 1.04 5.26
CA MET A 141 -1.24 1.43 6.52
C MET A 141 -0.51 0.27 7.17
N THR A 142 0.43 0.60 8.05
CA THR A 142 1.12 -0.31 8.95
C THR A 142 1.32 0.36 10.31
N ILE A 143 1.67 -0.40 11.31
CA ILE A 143 1.92 0.10 12.67
C ILE A 143 3.33 -0.28 13.10
N SER A 144 4.03 0.66 13.73
CA SER A 144 5.35 0.43 14.33
C SER A 144 5.58 1.43 15.46
N ASN A 145 6.13 0.97 16.57
CA ASN A 145 6.47 1.80 17.73
C ASN A 145 5.29 2.66 18.25
N GLY A 146 4.08 2.12 18.27
CA GLY A 146 2.88 2.84 18.71
C GLY A 146 2.39 3.94 17.77
N ARG A 147 2.96 4.03 16.56
CA ARG A 147 2.56 4.99 15.53
C ARG A 147 2.04 4.27 14.29
N VAL A 148 0.95 4.75 13.73
CA VAL A 148 0.43 4.32 12.45
C VAL A 148 1.09 5.14 11.36
N TYR A 149 1.82 4.45 10.47
CA TYR A 149 2.26 4.98 9.20
C TYR A 149 1.32 4.49 8.11
N GLY A 150 0.77 5.40 7.37
CA GLY A 150 -0.17 5.07 6.30
C GLY A 150 -0.27 6.17 5.27
N GLY A 151 -1.12 5.94 4.28
CA GLY A 151 -1.39 6.93 3.27
C GLY A 151 -2.39 6.43 2.24
N TYR A 152 -2.77 7.34 1.37
CA TYR A 152 -3.63 7.10 0.24
C TYR A 152 -3.14 7.87 -0.98
N SER A 153 -3.39 7.35 -2.17
CA SER A 153 -3.20 8.08 -3.42
C SER A 153 -4.47 8.85 -3.78
N LEU A 154 -4.35 10.03 -4.34
CA LEU A 154 -5.44 10.79 -4.96
C LEU A 154 -5.15 10.86 -6.46
N LEU A 155 -5.93 10.15 -7.26
CA LEU A 155 -5.73 10.04 -8.69
C LEU A 155 -6.33 11.27 -9.38
N LEU A 156 -5.56 12.37 -9.47
CA LEU A 156 -5.99 13.58 -10.15
C LEU A 156 -6.19 13.28 -11.64
N ASP A 157 -5.16 12.71 -12.26
CA ASP A 157 -5.19 12.18 -13.62
C ASP A 157 -4.68 10.73 -13.60
N VAL A 158 -5.09 9.91 -14.56
CA VAL A 158 -4.67 8.51 -14.62
C VAL A 158 -4.19 8.18 -16.03
N ASP A 159 -2.97 7.68 -16.14
CA ASP A 159 -2.53 6.96 -17.32
C ASP A 159 -3.07 5.52 -17.28
N TYR A 160 -4.30 5.35 -17.80
CA TYR A 160 -4.97 4.05 -17.83
C TYR A 160 -4.21 3.01 -18.66
N ASP A 161 -3.56 3.45 -19.74
CA ASP A 161 -2.87 2.55 -20.67
C ASP A 161 -1.59 2.00 -20.03
N ALA A 162 -0.82 2.85 -19.34
CA ALA A 162 0.33 2.43 -18.58
C ALA A 162 -0.08 1.51 -17.41
N MET A 163 -1.09 1.90 -16.63
CA MET A 163 -1.60 1.11 -15.50
C MET A 163 -2.03 -0.29 -15.92
N GLU A 164 -2.76 -0.43 -17.03
CA GLU A 164 -3.25 -1.73 -17.53
C GLU A 164 -2.12 -2.63 -18.02
N LYS A 165 -1.09 -2.04 -18.63
CA LYS A 165 0.05 -2.79 -19.18
C LYS A 165 1.08 -3.19 -18.12
N VAL A 166 1.22 -2.39 -17.07
CA VAL A 166 2.19 -2.60 -15.99
C VAL A 166 1.76 -3.68 -15.03
N LEU A 167 0.46 -3.72 -14.68
CA LEU A 167 -0.07 -4.65 -13.69
C LEU A 167 -0.58 -5.93 -14.37
N ASN A 168 -0.20 -7.08 -13.82
CA ASN A 168 -0.78 -8.38 -14.17
C ASN A 168 -1.93 -8.68 -13.20
N PRO A 169 -3.19 -8.37 -13.55
CA PRO A 169 -4.30 -8.77 -12.71
C PRO A 169 -4.41 -10.30 -12.73
N ASN A 170 -4.43 -10.93 -11.57
CA ASN A 170 -4.57 -12.37 -11.44
C ASN A 170 -5.74 -12.87 -12.29
N LYS A 171 -5.48 -13.74 -13.28
CA LYS A 171 -6.47 -14.24 -14.24
C LYS A 171 -7.67 -14.92 -13.56
N LYS A 172 -7.47 -15.53 -12.39
CA LYS A 172 -8.56 -16.09 -11.58
C LYS A 172 -9.46 -14.99 -10.97
N LYS A 173 -8.90 -13.85 -10.58
CA LYS A 173 -9.70 -12.68 -10.16
C LYS A 173 -10.57 -12.15 -11.31
N LEU A 174 -10.10 -12.23 -12.54
CA LEU A 174 -10.85 -11.82 -13.74
C LEU A 174 -11.97 -12.82 -14.10
N GLN A 175 -11.75 -14.12 -13.94
CA GLN A 175 -12.71 -15.16 -14.33
C GLN A 175 -13.87 -15.33 -13.34
N SER A 176 -13.65 -15.14 -12.04
CA SER A 176 -14.65 -15.45 -11.01
C SER A 176 -15.77 -14.40 -10.84
N LYS A 177 -15.68 -13.21 -11.48
CA LYS A 177 -16.66 -12.12 -11.27
C LYS A 177 -17.09 -11.36 -12.53
N GLY A 178 -16.75 -11.81 -13.74
CA GLY A 178 -16.97 -10.97 -14.93
C GLY A 178 -16.28 -9.60 -14.78
N ILE A 179 -15.07 -9.59 -14.23
CA ILE A 179 -14.38 -8.37 -13.79
C ILE A 179 -14.04 -7.53 -15.02
N GLN A 180 -14.57 -6.33 -15.06
CA GLN A 180 -14.28 -5.30 -16.03
C GLN A 180 -12.78 -4.95 -16.05
N SER A 181 -12.27 -4.43 -17.17
CA SER A 181 -10.89 -3.96 -17.31
C SER A 181 -10.50 -2.95 -16.22
N THR A 182 -9.22 -2.76 -15.98
CA THR A 182 -8.71 -1.73 -15.06
C THR A 182 -9.31 -0.36 -15.38
N ARG A 183 -9.39 -0.02 -16.67
CA ARG A 183 -9.99 1.22 -17.19
C ARG A 183 -11.47 1.39 -16.81
N ALA A 184 -12.23 0.31 -16.67
CA ALA A 184 -13.64 0.38 -16.27
C ALA A 184 -13.81 0.57 -14.76
N ARG A 185 -12.79 0.26 -13.95
CA ARG A 185 -12.82 0.29 -12.49
C ARG A 185 -12.15 1.50 -11.86
N VAL A 186 -11.22 2.14 -12.57
CA VAL A 186 -10.43 3.27 -12.07
C VAL A 186 -10.92 4.56 -12.73
N GLY A 187 -10.96 5.64 -11.96
CA GLY A 187 -11.36 6.98 -12.41
C GLY A 187 -10.32 8.03 -12.03
N SER A 188 -10.54 9.25 -12.55
CA SER A 188 -9.75 10.44 -12.21
C SER A 188 -10.62 11.44 -11.44
N ILE A 189 -9.98 12.20 -10.55
CA ILE A 189 -10.62 13.24 -9.74
C ILE A 189 -10.89 14.49 -10.58
N ARG A 190 -9.95 14.89 -11.46
CA ARG A 190 -10.01 16.15 -12.24
C ARG A 190 -11.37 16.43 -12.88
N PRO A 191 -12.02 15.50 -13.62
CA PRO A 191 -13.30 15.79 -14.27
C PRO A 191 -14.44 16.15 -13.31
N ASN A 192 -14.26 15.87 -12.03
CA ASN A 192 -15.26 16.08 -10.98
C ASN A 192 -14.99 17.31 -10.11
N LEU A 193 -13.86 18.00 -10.33
CA LEU A 193 -13.55 19.26 -9.64
C LEU A 193 -14.43 20.39 -10.17
N ALA A 194 -14.63 21.42 -9.35
CA ALA A 194 -15.28 22.65 -9.77
C ALA A 194 -14.51 23.31 -10.93
N PRO A 195 -15.19 24.10 -11.80
CA PRO A 195 -14.60 24.66 -13.01
C PRO A 195 -13.27 25.41 -12.79
N GLU A 196 -13.15 26.12 -11.68
CA GLU A 196 -11.94 26.88 -11.30
C GLU A 196 -10.74 26.00 -10.99
N TYR A 197 -10.93 24.69 -10.74
CA TYR A 197 -9.87 23.73 -10.45
C TYR A 197 -9.62 22.73 -11.58
N GLN A 198 -10.30 22.85 -12.72
CA GLN A 198 -10.15 21.91 -13.84
C GLN A 198 -8.75 21.92 -14.47
N ASP A 199 -8.09 23.08 -14.48
CA ASP A 199 -6.77 23.27 -15.08
C ASP A 199 -5.63 23.25 -14.05
N ILE A 200 -5.92 22.86 -12.79
CA ILE A 200 -4.94 22.83 -11.70
C ILE A 200 -3.76 21.87 -12.02
N THR A 201 -2.55 22.33 -11.79
CA THR A 201 -1.36 21.46 -11.89
C THR A 201 -1.30 20.47 -10.73
N ILE A 202 -0.50 19.40 -10.87
CA ILE A 202 -0.35 18.41 -9.80
C ILE A 202 0.26 19.02 -8.53
N ASP A 203 1.19 19.97 -8.67
CA ASP A 203 1.80 20.64 -7.53
C ASP A 203 0.80 21.57 -6.81
N GLU A 204 0.02 22.34 -7.57
CA GLU A 204 -1.05 23.17 -7.00
C GLU A 204 -2.11 22.31 -6.31
N PHE A 205 -2.51 21.19 -6.91
CA PHE A 205 -3.46 20.25 -6.30
C PHE A 205 -2.89 19.66 -5.01
N LYS A 206 -1.62 19.23 -5.00
CA LYS A 206 -0.91 18.76 -3.80
C LYS A 206 -0.94 19.82 -2.70
N ASN A 207 -0.57 21.07 -3.03
CA ASN A 207 -0.51 22.15 -2.05
C ASN A 207 -1.90 22.51 -1.52
N LEU A 208 -2.90 22.58 -2.39
CA LEU A 208 -4.29 22.84 -2.00
C LEU A 208 -4.85 21.75 -1.08
N MET A 209 -4.68 20.49 -1.43
CA MET A 209 -5.07 19.37 -0.56
C MET A 209 -4.33 19.40 0.78
N THR A 210 -3.03 19.73 0.77
CA THR A 210 -2.22 19.85 2.00
C THR A 210 -2.77 20.95 2.91
N CYS A 211 -3.09 22.13 2.37
CA CYS A 211 -3.70 23.23 3.14
C CYS A 211 -5.02 22.81 3.77
N LYS A 212 -5.89 22.14 3.02
CA LYS A 212 -7.17 21.64 3.52
C LYS A 212 -6.99 20.63 4.64
N LEU A 213 -6.04 19.68 4.49
CA LEU A 213 -5.76 18.66 5.49
C LEU A 213 -5.12 19.23 6.77
N LEU A 214 -4.33 20.30 6.66
CA LEU A 214 -3.72 20.98 7.80
C LEU A 214 -4.63 22.05 8.42
N GLY A 215 -5.72 22.45 7.75
CA GLY A 215 -6.62 23.53 8.20
C GLY A 215 -5.96 24.89 8.16
N ILE A 216 -5.17 25.19 7.12
CA ILE A 216 -4.44 26.46 6.89
C ILE A 216 -4.86 27.07 5.55
N ASP A 217 -4.71 28.39 5.42
CA ASP A 217 -5.08 29.11 4.20
C ASP A 217 -3.97 29.13 3.15
N SER A 218 -2.71 29.06 3.59
CA SER A 218 -1.52 29.04 2.72
C SER A 218 -0.54 27.98 3.14
N ILE A 219 0.12 27.35 2.17
CA ILE A 219 1.17 26.36 2.40
C ILE A 219 2.37 26.93 3.17
N ASP A 220 2.56 28.24 3.13
CA ASP A 220 3.61 28.93 3.87
C ASP A 220 3.37 28.96 5.39
N GLU A 221 2.13 28.76 5.83
CA GLU A 221 1.76 28.69 7.25
C GLU A 221 2.07 27.31 7.87
N ALA A 222 2.39 26.32 7.03
CA ALA A 222 2.62 24.97 7.51
C ALA A 222 3.81 24.89 8.50
N LYS A 223 3.58 24.25 9.66
CA LYS A 223 4.64 23.87 10.60
C LYS A 223 5.51 22.82 9.94
N ARG A 224 6.72 23.16 9.52
CA ARG A 224 7.59 22.27 8.73
C ARG A 224 8.67 21.62 9.57
N TYR A 225 8.98 20.36 9.26
CA TYR A 225 10.25 19.76 9.60
C TYR A 225 11.05 19.58 8.29
N VAL A 226 12.20 20.21 8.22
CA VAL A 226 13.09 20.15 7.05
C VAL A 226 14.15 19.09 7.31
N LEU A 227 14.23 18.10 6.44
CA LEU A 227 15.23 17.03 6.52
C LEU A 227 16.64 17.61 6.37
N THR A 228 17.52 17.25 7.30
CA THR A 228 18.93 17.64 7.29
C THR A 228 19.74 16.83 6.26
N GLU A 229 20.96 17.22 5.97
CA GLU A 229 21.87 16.42 5.13
C GLU A 229 22.19 15.04 5.73
N GLU A 230 22.20 14.94 7.07
CA GLU A 230 22.39 13.65 7.77
C GLU A 230 21.18 12.74 7.58
N ASP A 231 19.96 13.30 7.67
CA ASP A 231 18.73 12.57 7.36
C ASP A 231 18.76 12.07 5.90
N TRP A 232 19.10 12.93 4.96
CA TRP A 232 19.18 12.57 3.55
C TRP A 232 20.22 11.48 3.26
N LYS A 233 21.37 11.54 3.93
CA LYS A 233 22.38 10.48 3.82
C LYS A 233 21.85 9.13 4.31
N ALA A 234 21.15 9.12 5.45
CA ALA A 234 20.56 7.91 5.97
C ALA A 234 19.41 7.38 5.07
N ILE A 235 18.63 8.28 4.46
CA ILE A 235 17.60 7.95 3.46
C ILE A 235 18.24 7.31 2.23
N ASP A 236 19.35 7.85 1.71
CA ASP A 236 20.09 7.29 0.58
C ASP A 236 20.61 5.87 0.90
N GLU A 237 21.16 5.67 2.11
CA GLU A 237 21.61 4.36 2.57
C GLU A 237 20.44 3.36 2.68
N LEU A 238 19.33 3.76 3.26
CA LEU A 238 18.12 2.94 3.35
C LEU A 238 17.58 2.60 1.95
N THR A 239 17.56 3.58 1.04
CA THR A 239 17.16 3.40 -0.35
C THR A 239 18.01 2.32 -1.03
N ALA A 240 19.33 2.43 -0.91
CA ALA A 240 20.26 1.48 -1.54
C ALA A 240 20.18 0.08 -0.91
N LYS A 241 20.15 0.00 0.41
CA LYS A 241 20.18 -1.28 1.13
C LYS A 241 18.86 -2.05 1.04
N LYS A 242 17.74 -1.37 0.97
CA LYS A 242 16.42 -1.99 1.00
C LYS A 242 15.62 -1.76 -0.29
N TYR A 243 15.24 -0.54 -0.59
CA TYR A 243 14.22 -0.26 -1.61
C TYR A 243 14.71 -0.38 -3.05
N LYS A 244 16.02 -0.27 -3.30
CA LYS A 244 16.66 -0.60 -4.60
C LYS A 244 17.34 -1.98 -4.59
N ASN A 245 17.15 -2.77 -3.53
CA ASN A 245 17.69 -4.13 -3.43
C ASN A 245 16.72 -5.14 -4.07
N TRP A 246 17.25 -6.03 -4.90
CA TRP A 246 16.49 -7.06 -5.58
C TRP A 246 15.86 -8.07 -4.60
N ASP A 247 16.59 -8.46 -3.54
CA ASP A 247 16.11 -9.44 -2.55
C ASP A 247 14.85 -8.94 -1.84
N TRP A 248 14.80 -7.65 -1.49
CA TRP A 248 13.61 -7.04 -0.91
C TRP A 248 12.44 -6.96 -1.89
N ASN A 249 12.69 -6.54 -3.12
CA ASN A 249 11.63 -6.28 -4.09
C ASN A 249 11.10 -7.55 -4.73
N TYR A 250 11.95 -8.54 -4.99
CA TYR A 250 11.64 -9.76 -5.74
C TYR A 250 11.98 -11.06 -4.99
N GLY A 251 13.06 -11.08 -4.20
CA GLY A 251 13.58 -12.29 -3.54
C GLY A 251 12.60 -12.91 -2.56
N GLU A 252 11.68 -12.11 -2.00
CA GLU A 252 10.55 -12.57 -1.19
C GLU A 252 9.44 -13.30 -1.99
N SER A 253 9.64 -13.48 -3.30
CA SER A 253 8.69 -14.18 -4.17
C SER A 253 8.95 -15.69 -4.10
N PRO A 254 8.07 -16.48 -3.47
CA PRO A 254 8.34 -17.89 -3.23
C PRO A 254 8.25 -18.76 -4.49
N GLN A 255 9.12 -19.77 -4.58
CA GLN A 255 9.04 -20.87 -5.53
C GLN A 255 8.77 -22.15 -4.74
N TYR A 256 7.57 -22.68 -4.79
CA TYR A 256 7.15 -23.86 -4.05
C TYR A 256 6.39 -24.84 -4.96
N SER A 257 6.32 -26.10 -4.54
CA SER A 257 5.67 -27.17 -5.30
C SER A 257 4.13 -27.13 -5.23
N ASP A 258 3.58 -26.56 -4.17
CA ASP A 258 2.13 -26.48 -3.93
C ASP A 258 1.70 -25.04 -3.68
N TYR A 259 0.63 -24.59 -4.36
CA TYR A 259 0.10 -23.25 -4.30
C TYR A 259 -1.42 -23.29 -4.12
N ARG A 260 -1.92 -22.52 -3.17
CA ARG A 260 -3.35 -22.38 -2.89
C ARG A 260 -3.68 -20.91 -2.62
N ASP A 261 -4.86 -20.49 -3.02
CA ASP A 261 -5.34 -19.13 -2.78
C ASP A 261 -6.81 -19.10 -2.39
N GLY A 262 -7.14 -18.18 -1.49
CA GLY A 262 -8.51 -17.92 -1.05
C GLY A 262 -8.80 -16.42 -0.91
N ARG A 263 -10.05 -16.05 -1.16
CA ARG A 263 -10.53 -14.68 -0.99
C ARG A 263 -11.31 -14.57 0.32
N PHE A 264 -10.83 -13.74 1.24
CA PHE A 264 -11.42 -13.49 2.55
C PHE A 264 -11.85 -12.01 2.67
N LYS A 265 -12.55 -11.66 3.75
CA LYS A 265 -12.89 -10.26 4.05
C LYS A 265 -11.64 -9.39 4.19
N ALA A 266 -10.58 -9.95 4.72
CA ALA A 266 -9.29 -9.29 4.91
C ALA A 266 -8.49 -9.06 3.62
N GLY A 267 -8.81 -9.77 2.54
CA GLY A 267 -8.07 -9.74 1.29
C GLY A 267 -7.91 -11.14 0.69
N THR A 268 -7.04 -11.26 -0.31
CA THR A 268 -6.60 -12.54 -0.84
C THR A 268 -5.47 -13.05 0.03
N ILE A 269 -5.52 -14.33 0.40
CA ILE A 269 -4.42 -15.06 1.04
C ILE A 269 -3.95 -16.12 0.07
N GLN A 270 -2.65 -16.21 -0.11
CA GLN A 270 -1.95 -17.17 -0.96
C GLN A 270 -1.03 -17.98 -0.08
N VAL A 271 -1.12 -19.29 -0.13
CA VAL A 271 -0.28 -20.21 0.64
C VAL A 271 0.57 -21.02 -0.33
N TYR A 272 1.86 -21.00 -0.09
CA TYR A 272 2.88 -21.72 -0.83
C TYR A 272 3.52 -22.74 0.10
N LEU A 273 3.50 -24.02 -0.27
CA LEU A 273 3.95 -25.12 0.57
C LEU A 273 4.92 -26.05 -0.17
N GLU A 274 5.89 -26.58 0.57
CA GLU A 274 6.55 -27.84 0.27
C GLU A 274 6.11 -28.87 1.32
N VAL A 275 5.68 -30.03 0.88
CA VAL A 275 5.20 -31.10 1.75
C VAL A 275 5.98 -32.37 1.44
N GLU A 276 6.67 -32.92 2.45
CA GLU A 276 7.39 -34.17 2.35
C GLU A 276 6.90 -35.13 3.43
N GLN A 277 6.67 -36.37 3.05
CA GLN A 277 6.16 -37.43 3.96
C GLN A 277 4.93 -36.99 4.79
N GLY A 278 4.03 -36.20 4.18
CA GLY A 278 2.82 -35.68 4.81
C GLY A 278 3.04 -34.57 5.83
N ARG A 279 4.23 -33.97 5.88
CA ARG A 279 4.55 -32.82 6.74
C ARG A 279 4.98 -31.60 5.92
N ILE A 280 4.62 -30.44 6.41
CA ILE A 280 5.04 -29.16 5.83
C ILE A 280 6.55 -29.00 6.09
N THR A 281 7.35 -28.92 5.04
CA THR A 281 8.80 -28.64 5.12
C THR A 281 9.15 -27.20 4.84
N LYS A 282 8.30 -26.51 4.03
CA LYS A 282 8.36 -25.06 3.85
C LYS A 282 6.96 -24.48 3.75
N CYS A 283 6.79 -23.28 4.28
CA CYS A 283 5.55 -22.53 4.22
C CYS A 283 5.86 -21.07 3.93
N SER A 284 5.12 -20.48 2.99
CA SER A 284 5.13 -19.04 2.78
C SER A 284 3.72 -18.55 2.52
N ILE A 285 3.30 -17.51 3.24
CA ILE A 285 1.96 -16.94 3.15
C ILE A 285 2.08 -15.52 2.60
N ARG A 286 1.43 -15.28 1.45
CA ARG A 286 1.46 -14.01 0.72
C ARG A 286 0.04 -13.52 0.47
N GLY A 287 -0.11 -12.27 0.01
CA GLY A 287 -1.42 -11.73 -0.33
C GLY A 287 -1.54 -10.22 -0.27
N ASP A 288 -2.78 -9.75 -0.38
CA ASP A 288 -3.13 -8.33 -0.35
C ASP A 288 -3.86 -7.92 0.97
N PHE A 289 -3.57 -8.64 2.06
CA PHE A 289 -4.07 -8.35 3.41
C PHE A 289 -3.19 -7.34 4.15
N PHE A 290 -3.71 -6.81 5.27
CA PHE A 290 -2.96 -5.97 6.21
C PHE A 290 -2.65 -6.77 7.47
N SER A 291 -1.44 -6.57 8.01
CA SER A 291 -0.99 -7.24 9.23
C SER A 291 -0.40 -6.25 10.21
N LYS A 292 -0.59 -6.49 11.50
CA LYS A 292 0.09 -5.80 12.60
C LYS A 292 1.35 -6.54 13.08
N ARG A 293 1.49 -7.83 12.68
CA ARG A 293 2.55 -8.74 13.11
C ARG A 293 3.34 -9.25 11.92
N GLU A 294 4.47 -9.87 12.18
CA GLU A 294 5.25 -10.54 11.13
C GLU A 294 4.63 -11.91 10.80
N ILE A 295 4.29 -12.10 9.54
CA ILE A 295 3.65 -13.35 9.06
C ILE A 295 4.55 -14.56 9.26
N GLN A 296 5.87 -14.34 9.28
CA GLN A 296 6.87 -15.37 9.49
C GLN A 296 6.70 -16.11 10.82
N ASP A 297 6.09 -15.50 11.82
CA ASP A 297 5.78 -16.17 13.10
C ASP A 297 4.86 -17.38 12.85
N VAL A 298 3.82 -17.20 12.03
CA VAL A 298 2.86 -18.26 11.67
C VAL A 298 3.51 -19.27 10.72
N GLU A 299 4.23 -18.79 9.68
CA GLU A 299 4.93 -19.62 8.71
C GLU A 299 5.89 -20.60 9.40
N THR A 300 6.67 -20.10 10.36
CA THR A 300 7.68 -20.90 11.09
C THR A 300 7.02 -21.98 11.95
N GLN A 301 5.93 -21.69 12.62
CA GLN A 301 5.24 -22.68 13.47
C GLN A 301 4.52 -23.76 12.67
N LEU A 302 4.23 -23.54 11.40
CA LEU A 302 3.66 -24.56 10.51
C LEU A 302 4.71 -25.55 9.98
N ILE A 303 6.01 -25.27 10.07
CA ILE A 303 7.06 -26.21 9.64
C ILE A 303 7.08 -27.46 10.53
N GLY A 304 7.10 -28.63 9.91
CA GLY A 304 7.06 -29.95 10.56
C GLY A 304 5.65 -30.45 10.92
N VAL A 305 4.64 -29.61 10.79
CA VAL A 305 3.23 -29.95 11.08
C VAL A 305 2.72 -30.95 10.03
N ARG A 306 1.93 -31.94 10.45
CA ARG A 306 1.29 -32.87 9.53
C ARG A 306 0.18 -32.17 8.73
N MET A 307 0.03 -32.50 7.47
CA MET A 307 -1.03 -31.99 6.58
C MET A 307 -2.39 -32.62 6.92
N VAL A 308 -2.83 -32.44 8.16
CA VAL A 308 -4.15 -32.87 8.66
C VAL A 308 -4.81 -31.71 9.41
N GLU A 309 -6.15 -31.66 9.34
CA GLU A 309 -6.95 -30.53 9.86
C GLU A 309 -6.65 -30.25 11.33
N GLU A 310 -6.66 -31.29 12.16
CA GLU A 310 -6.48 -31.19 13.61
C GLU A 310 -5.13 -30.56 14.00
N ASP A 311 -4.04 -30.99 13.35
CA ASP A 311 -2.69 -30.50 13.65
C ASP A 311 -2.49 -29.07 13.19
N ILE A 312 -2.92 -28.72 11.95
CA ILE A 312 -2.81 -27.37 11.40
C ILE A 312 -3.63 -26.40 12.24
N LYS A 313 -4.90 -26.78 12.52
CA LYS A 313 -5.79 -25.97 13.33
C LYS A 313 -5.25 -25.75 14.75
N ALA A 314 -4.68 -26.78 15.37
CA ALA A 314 -4.08 -26.67 16.70
C ALA A 314 -2.95 -25.64 16.75
N VAL A 315 -2.13 -25.55 15.68
CA VAL A 315 -1.10 -24.51 15.58
C VAL A 315 -1.71 -23.14 15.37
N LEU A 316 -2.65 -23.00 14.44
CA LEU A 316 -3.27 -21.70 14.12
C LEU A 316 -4.07 -21.14 15.30
N ASP A 317 -4.69 -21.99 16.12
CA ASP A 317 -5.41 -21.58 17.34
C ASP A 317 -4.48 -21.01 18.45
N THR A 318 -3.17 -21.17 18.32
CA THR A 318 -2.20 -20.53 19.24
C THR A 318 -1.97 -19.05 18.93
N PHE A 319 -2.43 -18.57 17.77
CA PHE A 319 -2.25 -17.21 17.31
C PHE A 319 -3.56 -16.41 17.39
N GLU A 320 -3.44 -15.13 17.75
CA GLU A 320 -4.52 -14.16 17.50
C GLU A 320 -4.48 -13.78 16.01
N LEU A 321 -5.09 -14.61 15.14
CA LEU A 321 -4.98 -14.49 13.69
C LEU A 321 -5.47 -13.15 13.13
N THR A 322 -6.33 -12.43 13.87
CA THR A 322 -6.79 -11.09 13.50
C THR A 322 -5.66 -10.06 13.50
N GLU A 323 -4.62 -10.27 14.30
CA GLU A 323 -3.42 -9.43 14.30
C GLU A 323 -2.49 -9.70 13.09
N TYR A 324 -2.60 -10.89 12.48
CA TYR A 324 -1.77 -11.32 11.35
C TYR A 324 -2.47 -11.13 10.00
N PHE A 325 -3.73 -11.51 9.91
CA PHE A 325 -4.45 -11.58 8.63
C PHE A 325 -5.73 -10.73 8.59
N GLY A 326 -6.04 -10.00 9.67
CA GLY A 326 -7.33 -9.33 9.80
C GLY A 326 -8.47 -10.33 9.99
N ALA A 327 -9.64 -10.09 9.40
CA ALA A 327 -10.83 -10.90 9.60
C ALA A 327 -10.76 -12.26 8.88
N VAL A 328 -9.90 -13.15 9.40
CA VAL A 328 -9.73 -14.55 8.97
C VAL A 328 -9.70 -15.45 10.20
N THR A 329 -10.44 -16.55 10.17
CA THR A 329 -10.50 -17.55 11.24
C THR A 329 -9.48 -18.66 11.05
N SER A 330 -9.13 -19.38 12.13
CA SER A 330 -8.24 -20.54 12.06
C SER A 330 -8.84 -21.64 11.19
N GLU A 331 -10.16 -21.83 11.23
CA GLU A 331 -10.86 -22.80 10.38
C GLU A 331 -10.75 -22.46 8.88
N GLU A 332 -10.96 -21.18 8.52
CA GLU A 332 -10.83 -20.72 7.13
C GLU A 332 -9.41 -20.88 6.60
N LEU A 333 -8.40 -20.53 7.42
CA LEU A 333 -7.00 -20.66 7.02
C LEU A 333 -6.56 -22.14 6.97
N THR A 334 -7.05 -22.98 7.87
CA THR A 334 -6.82 -24.44 7.85
C THR A 334 -7.34 -25.06 6.56
N LYS A 335 -8.57 -24.76 6.18
CA LYS A 335 -9.17 -25.24 4.91
C LYS A 335 -8.33 -24.78 3.70
N LEU A 336 -7.91 -23.51 3.68
CA LEU A 336 -7.04 -23.02 2.62
C LEU A 336 -5.72 -23.80 2.56
N ILE A 337 -5.08 -24.05 3.71
CA ILE A 337 -3.82 -24.81 3.79
C ILE A 337 -4.03 -26.27 3.33
N LEU A 338 -5.18 -26.86 3.57
CA LEU A 338 -5.52 -28.20 3.12
C LEU A 338 -5.95 -28.26 1.65
N GLY A 339 -6.35 -27.14 1.06
CA GLY A 339 -6.84 -27.05 -0.32
C GLY A 339 -8.33 -27.41 -0.47
N GLU A 340 -9.11 -27.14 0.54
CA GLU A 340 -10.56 -27.40 0.63
C GLU A 340 -11.38 -26.14 0.32
#